data_bb18d2a3125844d5d190c7c28f1eed9f
#
_entry.id   bb18d2a3125844d5d190c7c28f1eed9f
#
_cell.length_a   1.000
_cell.length_b   1.000
_cell.length_c   1.000
_cell.angle_alpha   90.00
_cell.angle_beta   90.00
_cell.angle_gamma   90.00
#
_symmetry.space_group_name_H-M   'P 1'
#
loop_
_entity.id
_entity.type
_entity.pdbx_description
1 polymer ?
#
loop_
_entity_poly.entity_id
_entity_poly.type
_entity_poly.pdbx_seq_one_letter_code
_entity_poly.pdbx_strand_id
1 'polypeptide(L)'
;LNLLRIYGANTLLGYSIELYGEAVERMSLADRITIASMATEMGAIIILFPPTPAIIDYCRGRARSPFEPVYADPDASYAVSADIDASTFVPMVARPGEPHDTVGVRELPMTRIDSAFIGSCTNGRIEDMRVAAAILKGRKVAPGVVLKIVPSTNFVWKQCLDEGLMEIFKDAGALVSNAGCAGCAAGQVGQNGKGEITISTGNRNFPGKQGQGSVFLASPAVVAASALAGYITTADLIPAIPPEFRFSQTQPSAAAPVRSAGTDKPIVIRGKVWLVERDNIDTDMIFHNRYLAITDIREMGQYAFDNLEGYRDFAKRAQAGDIIVAGKNFGSGSSRQQAVDCFVSLGIQAVIAKSFGAIYERNAINAAFPVLTYNTFE
;
A
#
# COMPACT_ATOMS: atom_id res chain seq x y z
N LEU A 1 -15.54 10.82 -10.61
CA LEU A 1 -15.59 9.59 -11.43
C LEU A 1 -16.72 9.67 -12.49
N ASN A 2 -17.92 10.21 -12.16
CA ASN A 2 -18.98 10.39 -13.17
C ASN A 2 -18.51 11.29 -14.34
N LEU A 3 -17.81 12.39 -14.06
CA LEU A 3 -17.23 13.24 -15.12
C LEU A 3 -16.19 12.47 -15.97
N LEU A 4 -15.35 11.65 -15.33
CA LEU A 4 -14.40 10.78 -16.04
C LEU A 4 -15.11 9.75 -16.94
N ARG A 5 -16.27 9.24 -16.52
CA ARG A 5 -17.10 8.36 -17.36
C ARG A 5 -17.62 9.08 -18.60
N ILE A 6 -18.01 10.36 -18.46
CA ILE A 6 -18.55 11.16 -19.57
C ILE A 6 -17.46 11.55 -20.57
N TYR A 7 -16.33 12.03 -20.06
CA TYR A 7 -15.29 12.64 -20.91
C TYR A 7 -14.12 11.69 -21.23
N GLY A 8 -13.88 10.64 -20.42
CA GLY A 8 -12.70 9.78 -20.61
C GLY A 8 -11.38 10.51 -20.36
N ALA A 9 -10.29 9.95 -20.88
CA ALA A 9 -8.94 10.44 -20.59
C ALA A 9 -8.48 11.65 -21.40
N ASN A 10 -8.98 11.83 -22.63
CA ASN A 10 -8.38 12.75 -23.60
C ASN A 10 -9.35 13.74 -24.25
N THR A 11 -10.64 13.63 -23.97
CA THR A 11 -11.66 14.48 -24.62
C THR A 11 -11.46 15.96 -24.31
N LEU A 12 -10.96 16.28 -23.13
CA LEU A 12 -10.75 17.64 -22.67
C LEU A 12 -9.30 18.11 -22.86
N LEU A 13 -8.54 17.45 -23.72
CA LEU A 13 -7.13 17.78 -23.96
C LEU A 13 -6.99 19.20 -24.52
N GLY A 14 -6.23 20.04 -23.80
CA GLY A 14 -5.97 21.41 -24.18
C GLY A 14 -7.04 22.43 -23.79
N TYR A 15 -8.15 21.98 -23.14
CA TYR A 15 -9.18 22.89 -22.64
C TYR A 15 -8.89 23.38 -21.22
N SER A 16 -9.18 24.66 -20.98
CA SER A 16 -9.48 25.22 -19.66
C SER A 16 -10.98 25.17 -19.47
N ILE A 17 -11.44 24.61 -18.35
CA ILE A 17 -12.85 24.32 -18.10
C ILE A 17 -13.38 25.22 -17.01
N GLU A 18 -14.56 25.77 -17.20
CA GLU A 18 -15.28 26.47 -16.17
C GLU A 18 -16.57 25.71 -15.85
N LEU A 19 -16.82 25.45 -14.57
CA LEU A 19 -18.01 24.75 -14.11
C LEU A 19 -18.97 25.74 -13.44
N TYR A 20 -20.20 25.73 -13.90
CA TYR A 20 -21.26 26.60 -13.40
C TYR A 20 -22.50 25.78 -13.00
N GLY A 21 -23.45 26.46 -12.37
CA GLY A 21 -24.78 25.97 -12.07
C GLY A 21 -24.98 25.60 -10.60
N GLU A 22 -26.23 25.36 -10.26
CA GLU A 22 -26.70 25.19 -8.87
C GLU A 22 -25.96 24.06 -8.13
N ALA A 23 -25.66 22.96 -8.81
CA ALA A 23 -24.88 21.85 -8.22
C ALA A 23 -23.46 22.30 -7.83
N VAL A 24 -22.82 23.14 -8.67
CA VAL A 24 -21.48 23.68 -8.44
C VAL A 24 -21.48 24.69 -7.28
N GLU A 25 -22.49 25.52 -7.17
CA GLU A 25 -22.60 26.49 -6.07
C GLU A 25 -22.72 25.81 -4.70
N ARG A 26 -23.38 24.65 -4.64
CA ARG A 26 -23.54 23.86 -3.43
C ARG A 26 -22.31 23.03 -3.06
N MET A 27 -21.33 22.90 -3.96
CA MET A 27 -20.12 22.12 -3.70
C MET A 27 -19.28 22.72 -2.57
N SER A 28 -18.89 21.87 -1.65
CA SER A 28 -17.89 22.19 -0.64
C SER A 28 -16.51 22.46 -1.26
N LEU A 29 -15.58 23.00 -0.48
CA LEU A 29 -14.20 23.15 -0.91
C LEU A 29 -13.58 21.78 -1.26
N ALA A 30 -13.88 20.75 -0.48
CA ALA A 30 -13.38 19.40 -0.72
C ALA A 30 -13.85 18.84 -2.06
N ASP A 31 -15.14 19.00 -2.40
CA ASP A 31 -15.69 18.54 -3.69
C ASP A 31 -15.01 19.23 -4.86
N ARG A 32 -14.84 20.55 -4.77
CA ARG A 32 -14.17 21.36 -5.82
C ARG A 32 -12.72 20.91 -6.01
N ILE A 33 -11.98 20.68 -4.93
CA ILE A 33 -10.59 20.20 -4.99
C ILE A 33 -10.53 18.80 -5.59
N THR A 34 -11.45 17.91 -5.22
CA THR A 34 -11.52 16.56 -5.80
C THR A 34 -11.68 16.62 -7.31
N ILE A 35 -12.64 17.42 -7.80
CA ILE A 35 -12.88 17.56 -9.25
C ILE A 35 -11.68 18.23 -9.92
N ALA A 36 -11.15 19.34 -9.36
CA ALA A 36 -10.00 20.03 -9.93
C ALA A 36 -8.75 19.15 -9.98
N SER A 37 -8.51 18.31 -8.96
CA SER A 37 -7.37 17.38 -8.94
C SER A 37 -7.48 16.24 -9.95
N MET A 38 -8.67 15.98 -10.47
CA MET A 38 -8.93 15.00 -11.53
C MET A 38 -8.93 15.62 -12.94
N ALA A 39 -8.72 16.92 -13.08
CA ALA A 39 -8.69 17.62 -14.37
C ALA A 39 -7.70 16.97 -15.36
N THR A 40 -6.48 16.71 -14.90
CA THR A 40 -5.43 16.10 -15.73
C THR A 40 -5.75 14.69 -16.18
N GLU A 41 -6.57 13.96 -15.43
CA GLU A 41 -7.00 12.60 -15.79
C GLU A 41 -8.05 12.61 -16.93
N MET A 42 -8.67 13.78 -17.19
CA MET A 42 -9.57 14.04 -18.32
C MET A 42 -8.85 14.76 -19.49
N GLY A 43 -7.56 15.06 -19.33
CA GLY A 43 -6.77 15.82 -20.33
C GLY A 43 -6.89 17.34 -20.20
N ALA A 44 -7.69 17.87 -19.29
CA ALA A 44 -7.87 19.31 -19.12
C ALA A 44 -6.62 20.00 -18.55
N ILE A 45 -6.39 21.23 -18.98
CA ILE A 45 -5.35 22.09 -18.43
C ILE A 45 -5.70 22.48 -16.99
N ILE A 46 -6.93 22.90 -16.76
CA ILE A 46 -7.45 23.36 -15.46
C ILE A 46 -8.97 23.24 -15.44
N ILE A 47 -9.52 23.05 -14.24
CA ILE A 47 -10.96 23.24 -13.97
C ILE A 47 -11.11 24.38 -12.98
N LEU A 48 -11.87 25.38 -13.36
CA LEU A 48 -12.18 26.58 -12.57
C LEU A 48 -13.61 26.51 -12.03
N PHE A 49 -13.80 27.09 -10.87
CA PHE A 49 -15.08 27.19 -10.19
C PHE A 49 -15.34 28.66 -9.85
N PRO A 50 -16.57 29.19 -9.98
CA PRO A 50 -16.88 30.53 -9.52
C PRO A 50 -16.66 30.62 -8.00
N PRO A 51 -15.97 31.67 -7.50
CA PRO A 51 -15.77 31.86 -6.08
C PRO A 51 -17.10 32.11 -5.38
N THR A 52 -17.39 31.35 -4.33
CA THR A 52 -18.54 31.54 -3.46
C THR A 52 -18.13 32.25 -2.17
N PRO A 53 -19.07 32.90 -1.44
CA PRO A 53 -18.76 33.58 -0.17
C PRO A 53 -17.98 32.66 0.79
N ALA A 54 -18.36 31.39 0.95
CA ALA A 54 -17.70 30.44 1.82
C ALA A 54 -16.23 30.18 1.41
N ILE A 55 -15.96 30.10 0.09
CA ILE A 55 -14.59 29.91 -0.43
C ILE A 55 -13.76 31.20 -0.21
N ILE A 56 -14.35 32.35 -0.46
CA ILE A 56 -13.71 33.67 -0.25
C ILE A 56 -13.31 33.80 1.23
N ASP A 57 -14.22 33.51 2.16
CA ASP A 57 -13.97 33.59 3.60
C ASP A 57 -12.90 32.59 4.05
N TYR A 58 -12.92 31.38 3.53
CA TYR A 58 -11.87 30.41 3.74
C TYR A 58 -10.49 30.92 3.30
N CYS A 59 -10.42 31.52 2.13
CA CYS A 59 -9.18 32.10 1.59
C CYS A 59 -8.73 33.31 2.41
N ARG A 60 -9.64 34.22 2.78
CA ARG A 60 -9.31 35.39 3.63
C ARG A 60 -8.70 35.01 4.96
N GLY A 61 -9.20 33.96 5.60
CA GLY A 61 -8.68 33.46 6.87
C GLY A 61 -7.27 32.86 6.78
N ARG A 62 -6.74 32.65 5.56
CA ARG A 62 -5.43 32.02 5.30
C ARG A 62 -4.48 32.85 4.45
N ALA A 63 -4.98 33.85 3.75
CA ALA A 63 -4.19 34.72 2.92
C ALA A 63 -3.22 35.57 3.77
N ARG A 64 -1.97 35.68 3.29
CA ARG A 64 -0.96 36.57 3.90
C ARG A 64 -0.98 37.98 3.34
N SER A 65 -1.72 38.20 2.26
CA SER A 65 -1.89 39.48 1.60
C SER A 65 -3.34 39.62 1.13
N PRO A 66 -3.84 40.85 0.94
CA PRO A 66 -5.13 41.07 0.32
C PRO A 66 -5.20 40.43 -1.07
N PHE A 67 -6.37 39.93 -1.44
CA PHE A 67 -6.66 39.42 -2.78
C PHE A 67 -8.09 39.80 -3.15
N GLU A 68 -8.34 39.82 -4.46
CA GLU A 68 -9.70 40.01 -5.01
C GLU A 68 -10.12 38.70 -5.71
N PRO A 69 -11.39 38.29 -5.54
CA PRO A 69 -11.94 37.20 -6.30
C PRO A 69 -12.01 37.55 -7.80
N VAL A 70 -11.68 36.59 -8.65
CA VAL A 70 -11.80 36.74 -10.10
C VAL A 70 -12.99 35.92 -10.58
N TYR A 71 -13.81 36.50 -11.40
CA TYR A 71 -14.97 35.90 -12.04
C TYR A 71 -14.80 35.93 -13.56
N ALA A 72 -15.52 35.07 -14.26
CA ALA A 72 -15.61 35.18 -15.71
C ALA A 72 -16.29 36.52 -16.11
N ASP A 73 -15.88 37.06 -17.24
CA ASP A 73 -16.51 38.23 -17.79
C ASP A 73 -17.97 37.92 -18.17
N PRO A 74 -18.91 38.88 -18.01
CA PRO A 74 -20.32 38.64 -18.32
C PRO A 74 -20.59 38.28 -19.79
N ASP A 75 -19.70 38.66 -20.68
CA ASP A 75 -19.71 38.39 -22.12
C ASP A 75 -18.68 37.34 -22.55
N ALA A 76 -18.17 36.55 -21.61
CA ALA A 76 -17.22 35.49 -21.91
C ALA A 76 -17.75 34.53 -22.99
N SER A 77 -16.91 34.26 -23.99
CA SER A 77 -17.22 33.35 -25.09
C SER A 77 -16.48 32.02 -24.92
N TYR A 78 -17.20 30.92 -24.98
CA TYR A 78 -16.65 29.60 -24.81
C TYR A 78 -16.62 28.84 -26.14
N ALA A 79 -15.53 28.11 -26.40
CA ALA A 79 -15.40 27.29 -27.60
C ALA A 79 -16.43 26.14 -27.63
N VAL A 80 -16.75 25.60 -26.46
CA VAL A 80 -17.74 24.52 -26.27
C VAL A 80 -18.50 24.79 -24.97
N SER A 81 -19.78 24.54 -24.97
CA SER A 81 -20.63 24.50 -23.77
C SER A 81 -21.40 23.19 -23.73
N ALA A 82 -21.53 22.59 -22.54
CA ALA A 82 -22.28 21.37 -22.34
C ALA A 82 -23.06 21.42 -21.02
N ASP A 83 -24.27 20.92 -21.02
CA ASP A 83 -25.11 20.77 -19.84
C ASP A 83 -24.98 19.31 -19.31
N ILE A 84 -24.81 19.17 -18.00
CA ILE A 84 -24.70 17.87 -17.33
C ILE A 84 -25.74 17.80 -16.22
N ASP A 85 -26.65 16.84 -16.31
CA ASP A 85 -27.58 16.55 -15.23
C ASP A 85 -26.91 15.74 -14.12
N ALA A 86 -26.47 16.43 -13.05
CA ALA A 86 -25.84 15.82 -11.91
C ALA A 86 -26.78 14.93 -11.06
N SER A 87 -28.10 15.02 -11.26
CA SER A 87 -29.09 14.16 -10.57
C SER A 87 -28.95 12.68 -11.00
N THR A 88 -28.38 12.44 -12.16
CA THR A 88 -28.12 11.09 -12.71
C THR A 88 -26.85 10.44 -12.17
N PHE A 89 -26.05 11.16 -11.39
CA PHE A 89 -24.80 10.65 -10.86
C PHE A 89 -25.04 9.55 -9.82
N VAL A 90 -24.26 8.49 -9.94
CA VAL A 90 -24.31 7.34 -9.04
C VAL A 90 -22.92 7.10 -8.40
N PRO A 91 -22.86 6.41 -7.27
CA PRO A 91 -21.59 5.97 -6.73
C PRO A 91 -20.81 5.11 -7.74
N MET A 92 -19.60 5.58 -8.08
CA MET A 92 -18.73 4.99 -9.10
C MET A 92 -17.47 4.44 -8.48
N VAL A 93 -16.86 3.51 -9.19
CA VAL A 93 -15.51 3.00 -8.91
C VAL A 93 -14.71 3.00 -10.21
N ALA A 94 -13.44 3.43 -10.16
CA ALA A 94 -12.51 3.23 -11.26
C ALA A 94 -11.77 1.90 -11.07
N ARG A 95 -11.74 1.07 -12.10
CA ARG A 95 -11.05 -0.24 -12.09
C ARG A 95 -9.54 -0.04 -12.17
N PRO A 96 -8.74 -1.03 -11.68
CA PRO A 96 -7.29 -0.93 -11.69
C PRO A 96 -6.70 -0.71 -13.10
N GLY A 97 -5.73 0.19 -13.17
CA GLY A 97 -4.97 0.48 -14.39
C GLY A 97 -5.18 1.90 -14.89
N GLU A 98 -6.41 2.39 -14.91
CA GLU A 98 -6.73 3.69 -15.49
C GLU A 98 -7.86 4.40 -14.71
N PRO A 99 -7.68 5.69 -14.33
CA PRO A 99 -8.70 6.43 -13.56
C PRO A 99 -10.03 6.63 -14.29
N HIS A 100 -10.03 6.60 -15.61
CA HIS A 100 -11.22 6.79 -16.45
C HIS A 100 -11.98 5.48 -16.75
N ASP A 101 -11.39 4.32 -16.42
CA ASP A 101 -12.10 3.04 -16.54
C ASP A 101 -13.09 2.87 -15.38
N THR A 102 -14.20 3.60 -15.46
CA THR A 102 -15.18 3.73 -14.40
C THR A 102 -16.44 2.91 -14.65
N VAL A 103 -16.99 2.36 -13.57
CA VAL A 103 -18.22 1.57 -13.54
C VAL A 103 -19.04 1.94 -12.31
N GLY A 104 -20.35 1.79 -12.35
CA GLY A 104 -21.20 1.93 -11.18
C GLY A 104 -20.84 0.88 -10.12
N VAL A 105 -20.76 1.26 -8.84
CA VAL A 105 -20.41 0.32 -7.77
C VAL A 105 -21.34 -0.90 -7.76
N ARG A 106 -22.63 -0.69 -8.05
CA ARG A 106 -23.63 -1.78 -8.08
C ARG A 106 -23.55 -2.66 -9.32
N GLU A 107 -22.86 -2.21 -10.36
CA GLU A 107 -22.62 -2.95 -11.59
C GLU A 107 -21.38 -3.87 -11.50
N LEU A 108 -20.50 -3.59 -10.51
CA LEU A 108 -19.30 -4.38 -10.30
C LEU A 108 -19.66 -5.72 -9.62
N PRO A 109 -19.11 -6.85 -10.10
CA PRO A 109 -19.21 -8.12 -9.37
C PRO A 109 -18.66 -7.97 -7.95
N MET A 110 -19.13 -8.79 -7.01
CA MET A 110 -18.60 -8.78 -5.64
C MET A 110 -17.08 -8.96 -5.67
N THR A 111 -16.37 -7.86 -5.45
CA THR A 111 -14.91 -7.80 -5.50
C THR A 111 -14.37 -7.65 -4.09
N ARG A 112 -13.76 -8.71 -3.56
CA ARG A 112 -13.09 -8.69 -2.25
C ARG A 112 -11.96 -7.68 -2.27
N ILE A 113 -11.69 -7.06 -1.10
CA ILE A 113 -10.54 -6.18 -0.90
C ILE A 113 -9.67 -6.70 0.24
N ASP A 114 -8.36 -6.45 0.14
CA ASP A 114 -7.38 -6.75 1.19
C ASP A 114 -7.04 -5.49 1.99
N SER A 115 -7.15 -4.33 1.36
CA SER A 115 -6.93 -3.05 2.03
C SER A 115 -7.83 -1.94 1.49
N ALA A 116 -8.02 -0.91 2.32
CA ALA A 116 -8.73 0.30 2.01
C ALA A 116 -7.88 1.51 2.42
N PHE A 117 -7.89 2.56 1.61
CA PHE A 117 -7.14 3.77 1.86
C PHE A 117 -8.02 5.00 1.74
N ILE A 118 -8.09 5.82 2.81
CA ILE A 118 -8.78 7.12 2.84
C ILE A 118 -7.75 8.19 3.14
N GLY A 119 -7.58 9.14 2.22
CA GLY A 119 -6.60 10.19 2.39
C GLY A 119 -6.15 10.84 1.10
N SER A 120 -4.93 11.34 1.09
CA SER A 120 -4.28 12.11 0.03
C SER A 120 -4.75 13.58 -0.08
N CYS A 121 -4.08 14.35 -0.94
CA CYS A 121 -4.49 15.73 -1.23
C CYS A 121 -5.87 15.81 -1.91
N THR A 122 -6.32 14.74 -2.55
CA THR A 122 -7.58 14.68 -3.28
C THR A 122 -8.77 14.53 -2.32
N ASN A 123 -8.77 13.47 -1.48
CA ASN A 123 -9.88 13.12 -0.60
C ASN A 123 -9.42 12.81 0.84
N GLY A 124 -8.53 13.62 1.38
CA GLY A 124 -8.09 13.58 2.77
C GLY A 124 -8.41 14.84 3.55
N ARG A 125 -9.42 15.60 3.14
CA ARG A 125 -9.86 16.83 3.79
C ARG A 125 -10.82 16.54 4.93
N ILE A 126 -11.13 17.55 5.73
CA ILE A 126 -11.96 17.34 6.93
C ILE A 126 -13.37 16.84 6.57
N GLU A 127 -13.94 17.29 5.46
CA GLU A 127 -15.23 16.86 4.97
C GLU A 127 -15.19 15.34 4.61
N ASP A 128 -14.15 14.90 3.94
CA ASP A 128 -13.93 13.49 3.59
C ASP A 128 -13.79 12.62 4.85
N MET A 129 -13.04 13.12 5.85
CA MET A 129 -12.85 12.45 7.13
C MET A 129 -14.15 12.34 7.92
N ARG A 130 -14.99 13.39 7.90
CA ARG A 130 -16.33 13.36 8.55
C ARG A 130 -17.24 12.35 7.89
N VAL A 131 -17.25 12.26 6.56
CA VAL A 131 -18.03 11.26 5.81
C VAL A 131 -17.60 9.85 6.16
N ALA A 132 -16.29 9.60 6.16
CA ALA A 132 -15.75 8.31 6.55
C ALA A 132 -16.07 7.94 7.99
N ALA A 133 -15.89 8.88 8.94
CA ALA A 133 -16.18 8.68 10.34
C ALA A 133 -17.66 8.38 10.61
N ALA A 134 -18.57 9.07 9.92
CA ALA A 134 -20.01 8.83 10.06
C ALA A 134 -20.39 7.38 9.67
N ILE A 135 -19.73 6.81 8.66
CA ILE A 135 -19.96 5.43 8.22
C ILE A 135 -19.30 4.41 9.17
N LEU A 136 -18.10 4.73 9.68
CA LEU A 136 -17.31 3.84 10.52
C LEU A 136 -17.75 3.82 11.98
N LYS A 137 -18.42 4.87 12.46
CA LYS A 137 -18.82 5.05 13.88
C LYS A 137 -19.59 3.85 14.42
N GLY A 138 -19.08 3.27 15.51
CA GLY A 138 -19.69 2.13 16.18
C GLY A 138 -19.58 0.80 15.42
N ARG A 139 -18.78 0.73 14.36
CA ARG A 139 -18.58 -0.47 13.54
C ARG A 139 -17.10 -0.87 13.51
N LYS A 140 -16.82 -2.08 13.06
CA LYS A 140 -15.46 -2.61 12.91
C LYS A 140 -15.16 -2.92 11.45
N VAL A 141 -13.94 -2.61 11.03
CA VAL A 141 -13.41 -3.03 9.73
C VAL A 141 -13.50 -4.55 9.59
N ALA A 142 -13.87 -5.02 8.42
CA ALA A 142 -14.03 -6.45 8.15
C ALA A 142 -12.73 -7.23 8.42
N PRO A 143 -12.82 -8.45 8.97
CA PRO A 143 -11.65 -9.30 9.18
C PRO A 143 -10.83 -9.47 7.89
N GLY A 144 -9.52 -9.33 8.00
CA GLY A 144 -8.60 -9.44 6.85
C GLY A 144 -8.46 -8.18 5.99
N VAL A 145 -9.18 -7.10 6.29
CA VAL A 145 -9.01 -5.81 5.62
C VAL A 145 -8.16 -4.86 6.47
N VAL A 146 -7.19 -4.21 5.87
CA VAL A 146 -6.40 -3.14 6.51
C VAL A 146 -6.89 -1.78 6.04
N LEU A 147 -7.63 -1.06 6.89
CA LEU A 147 -8.05 0.32 6.61
C LEU A 147 -6.93 1.29 7.03
N LYS A 148 -6.45 2.07 6.08
CA LYS A 148 -5.39 3.08 6.26
C LYS A 148 -5.99 4.47 6.08
N ILE A 149 -5.85 5.36 7.08
CA ILE A 149 -6.38 6.73 7.06
C ILE A 149 -5.24 7.73 7.21
N VAL A 150 -5.15 8.67 6.26
CA VAL A 150 -4.10 9.69 6.22
C VAL A 150 -4.69 11.04 5.86
N PRO A 151 -4.91 11.94 6.85
CA PRO A 151 -5.37 13.31 6.58
C PRO A 151 -4.43 14.06 5.63
N SER A 152 -4.95 14.93 4.78
CA SER A 152 -4.16 15.61 3.74
C SER A 152 -3.11 16.57 4.29
N THR A 153 -3.39 17.22 5.41
CA THR A 153 -2.51 18.23 6.03
C THR A 153 -2.52 18.09 7.55
N ASN A 154 -1.47 18.62 8.20
CA ASN A 154 -1.41 18.67 9.65
C ASN A 154 -2.57 19.49 10.29
N PHE A 155 -3.08 20.47 9.56
CA PHE A 155 -4.26 21.23 9.98
C PHE A 155 -5.50 20.32 10.04
N VAL A 156 -5.76 19.56 8.98
CA VAL A 156 -6.87 18.59 8.95
C VAL A 156 -6.69 17.50 10.00
N TRP A 157 -5.45 17.04 10.21
CA TRP A 157 -5.15 16.04 11.24
C TRP A 157 -5.57 16.54 12.64
N LYS A 158 -5.21 17.79 12.96
CA LYS A 158 -5.60 18.43 14.24
C LYS A 158 -7.12 18.61 14.32
N GLN A 159 -7.78 19.05 13.26
CA GLN A 159 -9.24 19.14 13.24
C GLN A 159 -9.90 17.77 13.51
N CYS A 160 -9.39 16.69 12.89
CA CYS A 160 -9.88 15.34 13.17
C CYS A 160 -9.72 14.96 14.65
N LEU A 161 -8.65 15.39 15.30
CA LEU A 161 -8.44 15.16 16.72
C LEU A 161 -9.45 15.96 17.56
N ASP A 162 -9.59 17.25 17.27
CA ASP A 162 -10.48 18.17 18.00
C ASP A 162 -11.97 17.76 17.87
N GLU A 163 -12.35 17.18 16.73
CA GLU A 163 -13.71 16.69 16.47
C GLU A 163 -13.93 15.23 16.94
N GLY A 164 -12.95 14.58 17.55
CA GLY A 164 -13.04 13.20 18.03
C GLY A 164 -13.08 12.14 16.91
N LEU A 165 -12.77 12.51 15.66
CA LEU A 165 -12.80 11.57 14.54
C LEU A 165 -11.67 10.53 14.65
N MET A 166 -10.54 10.88 15.28
CA MET A 166 -9.42 9.95 15.49
C MET A 166 -9.82 8.78 16.37
N GLU A 167 -10.63 9.00 17.40
CA GLU A 167 -11.18 7.95 18.25
C GLU A 167 -12.07 7.00 17.43
N ILE A 168 -12.99 7.55 16.63
CA ILE A 168 -13.86 6.74 15.76
C ILE A 168 -13.04 5.85 14.82
N PHE A 169 -11.99 6.39 14.21
CA PHE A 169 -11.13 5.62 13.32
C PHE A 169 -10.37 4.50 14.05
N LYS A 170 -9.83 4.80 15.22
CA LYS A 170 -9.14 3.80 16.04
C LYS A 170 -10.10 2.73 16.54
N ASP A 171 -11.29 3.11 16.99
CA ASP A 171 -12.33 2.18 17.40
C ASP A 171 -12.77 1.28 16.25
N ALA A 172 -12.87 1.79 15.04
CA ALA A 172 -13.17 0.97 13.87
C ALA A 172 -12.04 -0.02 13.52
N GLY A 173 -10.83 0.14 14.06
CA GLY A 173 -9.67 -0.69 13.77
C GLY A 173 -8.81 -0.16 12.63
N ALA A 174 -8.94 1.13 12.28
CA ALA A 174 -8.12 1.75 11.24
C ALA A 174 -6.68 2.03 11.71
N LEU A 175 -5.75 1.92 10.78
CA LEU A 175 -4.39 2.45 10.91
C LEU A 175 -4.41 3.94 10.55
N VAL A 176 -4.27 4.81 11.54
CA VAL A 176 -4.22 6.26 11.34
C VAL A 176 -2.76 6.73 11.35
N SER A 177 -2.36 7.46 10.33
CA SER A 177 -1.00 7.99 10.17
C SER A 177 -0.98 9.51 10.32
N ASN A 178 0.24 10.06 10.38
CA ASN A 178 0.46 11.50 10.23
C ASN A 178 -0.03 11.98 8.85
N ALA A 179 -0.33 13.27 8.77
CA ALA A 179 -0.75 13.90 7.53
C ALA A 179 0.33 13.81 6.44
N GLY A 180 -0.09 13.63 5.20
CA GLY A 180 0.83 13.57 4.07
C GLY A 180 0.21 13.09 2.77
N CYS A 181 1.08 12.86 1.79
CA CYS A 181 0.69 12.37 0.46
C CYS A 181 0.40 10.86 0.44
N ALA A 182 0.92 10.14 1.43
CA ALA A 182 0.64 8.74 1.73
C ALA A 182 0.69 7.80 0.52
N GLY A 183 -0.38 7.08 0.23
CA GLY A 183 -0.43 6.08 -0.84
C GLY A 183 0.09 6.55 -2.21
N CYS A 184 0.11 7.85 -2.46
CA CYS A 184 0.65 8.44 -3.69
C CYS A 184 2.19 8.47 -3.75
N ALA A 185 2.87 8.33 -2.62
CA ALA A 185 4.33 8.40 -2.51
C ALA A 185 4.90 7.06 -2.04
N ALA A 186 5.92 6.56 -2.74
CA ALA A 186 6.57 5.31 -2.39
C ALA A 186 7.16 5.34 -0.96
N GLY A 187 7.05 4.21 -0.25
CA GLY A 187 7.56 4.05 1.11
C GLY A 187 6.73 4.71 2.20
N GLN A 188 5.54 5.25 1.88
CA GLN A 188 4.62 5.83 2.85
C GLN A 188 3.43 4.93 3.15
N VAL A 189 2.71 5.24 4.24
CA VAL A 189 1.46 4.56 4.59
C VAL A 189 0.44 4.72 3.46
N GLY A 190 -0.25 3.64 3.11
CA GLY A 190 -1.21 3.62 2.01
C GLY A 190 -0.73 2.86 0.77
N GLN A 191 0.56 2.54 0.68
CA GLN A 191 1.07 1.62 -0.33
C GLN A 191 0.50 0.22 -0.11
N ASN A 192 0.29 -0.53 -1.21
CA ASN A 192 -0.14 -1.92 -1.17
C ASN A 192 0.98 -2.88 -1.59
N GLY A 193 0.84 -4.13 -1.16
CA GLY A 193 1.74 -5.22 -1.49
C GLY A 193 1.39 -5.90 -2.81
N LYS A 194 2.27 -6.80 -3.27
CA LYS A 194 2.07 -7.60 -4.49
C LYS A 194 0.82 -8.49 -4.34
N GLY A 195 -0.08 -8.38 -5.28
CA GLY A 195 -1.32 -9.16 -5.31
C GLY A 195 -2.44 -8.65 -4.39
N GLU A 196 -2.22 -7.60 -3.59
CA GLU A 196 -3.28 -6.97 -2.81
C GLU A 196 -4.28 -6.25 -3.70
N ILE A 197 -5.55 -6.35 -3.34
CA ILE A 197 -6.64 -5.57 -3.93
C ILE A 197 -6.99 -4.45 -2.95
N THR A 198 -6.77 -3.22 -3.38
CA THR A 198 -6.99 -2.01 -2.57
C THR A 198 -8.10 -1.15 -3.16
N ILE A 199 -9.02 -0.66 -2.34
CA ILE A 199 -9.90 0.45 -2.70
C ILE A 199 -9.39 1.75 -2.08
N SER A 200 -9.29 2.81 -2.85
CA SER A 200 -8.55 4.03 -2.50
C SER A 200 -9.31 5.30 -2.86
N THR A 201 -9.17 6.34 -2.03
CA THR A 201 -9.62 7.69 -2.34
C THR A 201 -8.57 8.52 -3.10
N GLY A 202 -7.50 7.91 -3.58
CA GLY A 202 -6.50 8.56 -4.42
C GLY A 202 -7.07 9.04 -5.75
N ASN A 203 -6.27 9.77 -6.53
CA ASN A 203 -6.66 10.28 -7.85
C ASN A 203 -6.09 9.45 -9.01
N ARG A 204 -5.20 8.52 -8.75
CA ARG A 204 -4.50 7.71 -9.78
C ARG A 204 -4.31 6.28 -9.32
N ASN A 205 -4.50 5.35 -10.24
CA ASN A 205 -4.40 3.91 -10.00
C ASN A 205 -3.61 3.16 -11.08
N PHE A 206 -2.72 3.86 -11.78
CA PHE A 206 -1.77 3.24 -12.70
C PHE A 206 -0.93 2.17 -11.99
N PRO A 207 -0.53 1.10 -12.68
CA PRO A 207 0.34 0.08 -12.10
C PRO A 207 1.58 0.70 -11.43
N GLY A 208 1.85 0.31 -10.20
CA GLY A 208 2.96 0.83 -9.40
C GLY A 208 2.73 2.18 -8.71
N LYS A 209 1.62 2.89 -8.97
CA LYS A 209 1.37 4.22 -8.39
C LYS A 209 1.14 4.19 -6.88
N GLN A 210 0.41 3.20 -6.41
CA GLN A 210 0.10 3.02 -4.98
C GLN A 210 0.63 1.67 -4.46
N GLY A 211 1.80 1.23 -4.93
CA GLY A 211 2.42 -0.05 -4.59
C GLY A 211 2.32 -1.07 -5.72
N GLN A 212 2.43 -2.36 -5.39
CA GLN A 212 2.53 -3.45 -6.36
C GLN A 212 1.23 -4.23 -6.57
N GLY A 213 0.16 -3.84 -5.89
CA GLY A 213 -1.16 -4.46 -6.00
C GLY A 213 -2.10 -3.73 -6.96
N SER A 214 -3.33 -4.20 -7.04
CA SER A 214 -4.40 -3.62 -7.84
C SER A 214 -5.15 -2.56 -7.04
N VAL A 215 -5.39 -1.38 -7.64
CA VAL A 215 -6.02 -0.24 -6.97
C VAL A 215 -7.31 0.16 -7.68
N PHE A 216 -8.41 0.11 -6.97
CA PHE A 216 -9.69 0.71 -7.34
C PHE A 216 -9.79 2.12 -6.76
N LEU A 217 -10.31 3.09 -7.51
CA LEU A 217 -10.57 4.44 -6.99
C LEU A 217 -12.06 4.63 -6.70
N ALA A 218 -12.36 5.22 -5.54
CA ALA A 218 -13.72 5.52 -5.15
C ALA A 218 -13.80 6.70 -4.16
N SER A 219 -15.01 7.17 -3.89
CA SER A 219 -15.27 8.21 -2.89
C SER A 219 -14.99 7.71 -1.47
N PRO A 220 -14.73 8.60 -0.50
CA PRO A 220 -14.57 8.25 0.91
C PRO A 220 -15.71 7.39 1.46
N ALA A 221 -16.94 7.67 1.06
CA ALA A 221 -18.11 6.89 1.47
C ALA A 221 -18.06 5.43 0.99
N VAL A 222 -17.72 5.22 -0.29
CA VAL A 222 -17.60 3.88 -0.86
C VAL A 222 -16.42 3.13 -0.25
N VAL A 223 -15.29 3.80 -0.02
CA VAL A 223 -14.12 3.18 0.60
C VAL A 223 -14.39 2.76 2.04
N ALA A 224 -15.03 3.63 2.85
CA ALA A 224 -15.39 3.31 4.22
C ALA A 224 -16.40 2.15 4.29
N ALA A 225 -17.42 2.17 3.43
CA ALA A 225 -18.40 1.07 3.34
C ALA A 225 -17.76 -0.25 2.95
N SER A 226 -16.85 -0.22 1.98
CA SER A 226 -16.13 -1.40 1.50
C SER A 226 -15.20 -1.97 2.57
N ALA A 227 -14.55 -1.10 3.37
CA ALA A 227 -13.73 -1.53 4.49
C ALA A 227 -14.52 -2.28 5.57
N LEU A 228 -15.77 -1.88 5.82
CA LEU A 228 -16.66 -2.57 6.75
C LEU A 228 -17.21 -3.88 6.17
N ALA A 229 -17.44 -3.93 4.86
CA ALA A 229 -18.01 -5.10 4.20
C ALA A 229 -16.97 -6.16 3.82
N GLY A 230 -15.70 -5.79 3.61
CA GLY A 230 -14.65 -6.67 3.10
C GLY A 230 -14.65 -6.83 1.57
N TYR A 231 -15.56 -6.14 0.88
CA TYR A 231 -15.66 -6.11 -0.59
C TYR A 231 -16.20 -4.75 -1.04
N ILE A 232 -16.03 -4.43 -2.33
CA ILE A 232 -16.46 -3.14 -2.89
C ILE A 232 -17.98 -3.03 -2.84
N THR A 233 -18.49 -2.02 -2.12
CA THR A 233 -19.92 -1.77 -1.91
C THR A 233 -20.23 -0.31 -1.57
N THR A 234 -21.51 0.03 -1.50
CA THR A 234 -22.03 1.34 -1.07
C THR A 234 -22.49 1.32 0.38
N ALA A 235 -22.65 2.50 1.00
CA ALA A 235 -22.97 2.63 2.41
C ALA A 235 -24.36 2.04 2.78
N ASP A 236 -25.29 2.03 1.87
CA ASP A 236 -26.64 1.47 2.02
C ASP A 236 -26.68 -0.09 1.87
N LEU A 237 -25.60 -0.69 1.41
CA LEU A 237 -25.50 -2.14 1.21
C LEU A 237 -24.45 -2.80 2.13
N ILE A 238 -24.02 -2.13 3.18
CA ILE A 238 -23.11 -2.73 4.17
C ILE A 238 -23.82 -3.89 4.87
N PRO A 239 -23.30 -5.12 4.83
CA PRO A 239 -23.91 -6.25 5.51
C PRO A 239 -23.83 -6.10 7.03
N ALA A 240 -24.83 -6.62 7.75
CA ALA A 240 -24.81 -6.64 9.20
C ALA A 240 -23.66 -7.50 9.77
N ILE A 241 -23.30 -8.56 9.06
CA ILE A 241 -22.15 -9.42 9.33
C ILE A 241 -21.32 -9.50 8.05
N PRO A 242 -20.05 -9.09 8.07
CA PRO A 242 -19.19 -9.25 6.91
C PRO A 242 -19.09 -10.71 6.47
N PRO A 243 -19.12 -11.01 5.17
CA PRO A 243 -18.95 -12.37 4.70
C PRO A 243 -17.54 -12.88 5.04
N GLU A 244 -17.46 -14.11 5.53
CA GLU A 244 -16.17 -14.77 5.66
C GLU A 244 -15.67 -15.16 4.27
N PHE A 245 -14.72 -14.41 3.77
CA PHE A 245 -13.93 -14.85 2.63
C PHE A 245 -12.99 -15.95 3.10
N ARG A 246 -13.37 -17.20 2.89
CA ARG A 246 -12.40 -18.28 3.04
C ARG A 246 -11.28 -17.99 2.06
N PHE A 247 -10.11 -17.71 2.61
CA PHE A 247 -8.90 -17.76 1.82
C PHE A 247 -8.88 -19.18 1.23
N SER A 248 -9.14 -19.32 -0.07
CA SER A 248 -8.50 -20.40 -0.76
C SER A 248 -7.02 -20.09 -0.50
N GLN A 249 -6.45 -20.79 0.49
CA GLN A 249 -5.00 -20.93 0.47
C GLN A 249 -4.78 -21.45 -0.95
N THR A 250 -4.33 -20.56 -1.86
CA THR A 250 -3.47 -21.00 -2.93
C THR A 250 -2.42 -21.75 -2.15
N GLN A 251 -2.56 -23.06 -2.11
CA GLN A 251 -1.50 -23.91 -1.61
C GLN A 251 -0.27 -23.32 -2.27
N PRO A 252 0.73 -22.88 -1.49
CA PRO A 252 1.96 -22.39 -2.08
C PRO A 252 2.26 -23.44 -3.14
N SER A 253 2.28 -23.01 -4.40
CA SER A 253 2.43 -23.84 -5.61
C SER A 253 3.30 -25.00 -5.23
N ALA A 254 2.78 -26.20 -5.22
CA ALA A 254 3.23 -27.38 -4.50
C ALA A 254 4.70 -27.23 -4.17
N ALA A 255 5.00 -26.86 -2.95
CA ALA A 255 6.38 -26.85 -2.45
C ALA A 255 6.91 -28.16 -2.99
N ALA A 256 7.98 -28.10 -3.79
CA ALA A 256 8.54 -29.26 -4.44
C ALA A 256 8.36 -30.44 -3.50
N PRO A 257 7.74 -31.55 -3.91
CA PRO A 257 7.10 -32.50 -3.04
C PRO A 257 7.94 -32.65 -1.80
N VAL A 258 7.34 -32.31 -0.63
CA VAL A 258 8.02 -32.62 0.64
C VAL A 258 8.32 -34.07 0.46
N ARG A 259 9.57 -34.38 0.14
CA ARG A 259 10.02 -35.76 0.07
C ARG A 259 9.50 -36.30 1.36
N SER A 260 8.52 -37.19 1.28
CA SER A 260 8.02 -37.94 2.42
C SER A 260 9.26 -38.26 3.18
N ALA A 261 9.38 -37.74 4.40
CA ALA A 261 10.55 -38.01 5.22
C ALA A 261 10.62 -39.53 5.33
N GLY A 262 11.37 -40.11 4.43
CA GLY A 262 11.88 -41.45 4.66
C GLY A 262 12.54 -41.36 6.02
N THR A 263 12.27 -42.31 6.87
CA THR A 263 12.70 -42.40 8.27
C THR A 263 14.24 -42.43 8.42
N ASP A 264 15.00 -42.33 7.34
CA ASP A 264 16.44 -42.21 7.32
C ASP A 264 16.89 -40.78 7.09
N LYS A 265 16.84 -39.95 8.15
CA LYS A 265 17.64 -38.71 8.19
C LYS A 265 19.10 -39.12 8.11
N PRO A 266 19.93 -38.54 7.22
CA PRO A 266 21.34 -38.86 7.17
C PRO A 266 21.98 -38.57 8.53
N ILE A 267 22.54 -39.63 9.15
CA ILE A 267 23.29 -39.50 10.42
C ILE A 267 24.62 -38.76 10.16
N VAL A 268 25.07 -38.74 8.91
CA VAL A 268 26.34 -38.13 8.50
C VAL A 268 26.06 -37.11 7.39
N ILE A 269 26.47 -35.87 7.62
CA ILE A 269 26.49 -34.80 6.64
C ILE A 269 27.93 -34.70 6.10
N ARG A 270 28.07 -34.73 4.76
CA ARG A 270 29.38 -34.59 4.09
C ARG A 270 29.29 -33.51 3.03
N GLY A 271 30.28 -32.62 3.00
CA GLY A 271 30.37 -31.57 2.03
C GLY A 271 31.72 -30.86 2.08
N LYS A 272 31.95 -29.99 1.08
CA LYS A 272 33.09 -29.08 1.11
C LYS A 272 32.87 -28.06 2.23
N VAL A 273 33.94 -27.76 2.98
CA VAL A 273 33.88 -26.82 4.10
C VAL A 273 34.37 -25.45 3.66
N TRP A 274 33.56 -24.45 3.93
CA TRP A 274 33.94 -23.03 3.89
C TRP A 274 34.32 -22.60 5.31
N LEU A 275 35.60 -22.49 5.56
CA LEU A 275 36.08 -21.98 6.83
C LEU A 275 36.12 -20.47 6.82
N VAL A 276 35.18 -19.85 7.57
CA VAL A 276 35.05 -18.41 7.72
C VAL A 276 35.60 -18.01 9.10
N GLU A 277 36.91 -17.78 9.18
CA GLU A 277 37.62 -17.47 10.43
C GLU A 277 37.32 -16.07 10.93
N ARG A 278 36.04 -15.81 11.25
CA ARG A 278 35.58 -14.52 11.72
C ARG A 278 34.49 -14.68 12.78
N ASP A 279 34.65 -13.93 13.87
CA ASP A 279 33.61 -13.76 14.90
C ASP A 279 32.65 -12.61 14.54
N ASN A 280 31.49 -12.61 15.15
CA ASN A 280 30.49 -11.53 15.02
C ASN A 280 30.07 -11.23 13.56
N ILE A 281 29.89 -12.26 12.75
CA ILE A 281 29.30 -12.12 11.42
C ILE A 281 27.83 -11.77 11.61
N ASP A 282 27.45 -10.54 11.34
CA ASP A 282 26.08 -10.08 11.51
C ASP A 282 25.20 -10.42 10.29
N THR A 283 23.90 -10.27 10.48
CA THR A 283 22.92 -10.59 9.44
C THR A 283 23.05 -9.70 8.19
N ASP A 284 23.66 -8.51 8.32
CA ASP A 284 23.91 -7.60 7.19
C ASP A 284 25.14 -8.03 6.37
N MET A 285 26.12 -8.65 7.03
CA MET A 285 27.24 -9.30 6.36
C MET A 285 26.82 -10.58 5.63
N ILE A 286 25.82 -11.30 6.15
CA ILE A 286 25.27 -12.51 5.52
C ILE A 286 24.42 -12.15 4.32
N PHE A 287 23.44 -11.25 4.51
CA PHE A 287 22.51 -10.80 3.49
C PHE A 287 22.26 -9.30 3.66
N HIS A 288 22.84 -8.50 2.78
CA HIS A 288 22.87 -7.05 2.91
C HIS A 288 21.46 -6.43 2.85
N ASN A 289 21.22 -5.38 3.66
CA ASN A 289 19.93 -4.71 3.79
C ASN A 289 19.34 -4.16 2.47
N ARG A 290 20.19 -3.82 1.49
CA ARG A 290 19.74 -3.37 0.15
C ARG A 290 18.92 -4.41 -0.61
N TYR A 291 18.99 -5.68 -0.22
CA TYR A 291 18.28 -6.78 -0.87
C TYR A 291 17.02 -7.24 -0.12
N LEU A 292 16.65 -6.60 0.98
CA LEU A 292 15.50 -7.00 1.80
C LEU A 292 14.14 -6.94 1.07
N ALA A 293 14.07 -6.22 -0.06
CA ALA A 293 12.89 -6.20 -0.92
C ALA A 293 12.69 -7.51 -1.72
N ILE A 294 13.71 -8.38 -1.79
CA ILE A 294 13.62 -9.67 -2.47
C ILE A 294 12.82 -10.63 -1.58
N THR A 295 11.71 -11.14 -2.10
CA THR A 295 10.81 -12.06 -1.41
C THR A 295 10.88 -13.49 -1.96
N ASP A 296 11.40 -13.68 -3.16
CA ASP A 296 11.59 -14.99 -3.75
C ASP A 296 12.90 -15.62 -3.21
N ILE A 297 12.77 -16.68 -2.43
CA ILE A 297 13.92 -17.40 -1.83
C ILE A 297 14.91 -17.82 -2.90
N ARG A 298 14.45 -18.24 -4.08
CA ARG A 298 15.30 -18.71 -5.18
C ARG A 298 16.29 -17.67 -5.69
N GLU A 299 15.95 -16.39 -5.50
CA GLU A 299 16.79 -15.26 -5.91
C GLU A 299 17.79 -14.84 -4.82
N MET A 300 17.60 -15.28 -3.57
CA MET A 300 18.39 -14.78 -2.43
C MET A 300 19.81 -15.33 -2.41
N GLY A 301 20.03 -16.55 -2.88
CA GLY A 301 21.32 -17.23 -2.81
C GLY A 301 22.46 -16.45 -3.47
N GLN A 302 22.22 -15.79 -4.58
CA GLN A 302 23.24 -15.02 -5.31
C GLN A 302 23.85 -13.86 -4.51
N TYR A 303 23.24 -13.46 -3.41
CA TYR A 303 23.68 -12.35 -2.56
C TYR A 303 24.27 -12.78 -1.22
N ALA A 304 24.39 -14.10 -0.99
CA ALA A 304 24.96 -14.60 0.24
C ALA A 304 26.44 -14.17 0.39
N PHE A 305 26.76 -13.53 1.52
CA PHE A 305 28.09 -13.00 1.85
C PHE A 305 28.63 -11.91 0.90
N ASP A 306 27.82 -11.29 0.05
CA ASP A 306 28.31 -10.24 -0.86
C ASP A 306 28.82 -8.99 -0.12
N ASN A 307 28.41 -8.82 1.15
CA ASN A 307 28.88 -7.77 2.05
C ASN A 307 29.92 -8.25 3.08
N LEU A 308 30.39 -9.47 2.98
CA LEU A 308 31.42 -10.00 3.86
C LEU A 308 32.78 -9.90 3.16
N GLU A 309 33.67 -9.07 3.70
CA GLU A 309 35.03 -8.89 3.18
C GLU A 309 35.78 -10.21 3.14
N GLY A 310 36.41 -10.51 2.00
CA GLY A 310 37.09 -11.78 1.74
C GLY A 310 36.19 -12.88 1.19
N TYR A 311 34.85 -12.70 1.21
CA TYR A 311 33.90 -13.73 0.79
C TYR A 311 32.84 -13.22 -0.20
N ARG A 312 33.04 -12.04 -0.80
CA ARG A 312 32.08 -11.43 -1.74
C ARG A 312 31.77 -12.27 -2.98
N ASP A 313 32.63 -13.21 -3.31
CA ASP A 313 32.45 -14.17 -4.40
C ASP A 313 31.90 -15.54 -3.94
N PHE A 314 31.55 -15.66 -2.65
CA PHE A 314 31.07 -16.90 -2.05
C PHE A 314 29.90 -17.50 -2.84
N ALA A 315 28.87 -16.70 -3.11
CA ALA A 315 27.69 -17.18 -3.81
C ALA A 315 27.96 -17.75 -5.22
N LYS A 316 29.02 -17.29 -5.88
CA LYS A 316 29.44 -17.78 -7.21
C LYS A 316 30.23 -19.08 -7.15
N ARG A 317 30.83 -19.37 -5.99
CA ARG A 317 31.76 -20.49 -5.80
C ARG A 317 31.18 -21.63 -4.95
N ALA A 318 30.18 -21.31 -4.14
CA ALA A 318 29.49 -22.29 -3.30
C ALA A 318 28.66 -23.26 -4.15
N GLN A 319 28.59 -24.48 -3.72
CA GLN A 319 27.85 -25.57 -4.37
C GLN A 319 26.84 -26.15 -3.40
N ALA A 320 25.77 -26.71 -3.93
CA ALA A 320 24.80 -27.43 -3.14
C ALA A 320 25.50 -28.59 -2.40
N GLY A 321 25.28 -28.68 -1.11
CA GLY A 321 25.96 -29.64 -0.27
C GLY A 321 27.13 -29.08 0.53
N ASP A 322 27.58 -27.87 0.29
CA ASP A 322 28.64 -27.22 1.05
C ASP A 322 28.23 -26.96 2.52
N ILE A 323 29.21 -26.85 3.39
CA ILE A 323 29.06 -26.59 4.83
C ILE A 323 29.83 -25.32 5.18
N ILE A 324 29.25 -24.45 5.98
CA ILE A 324 29.94 -23.27 6.50
C ILE A 324 30.39 -23.54 7.93
N VAL A 325 31.65 -23.23 8.24
CA VAL A 325 32.22 -23.26 9.59
C VAL A 325 32.66 -21.83 9.94
N ALA A 326 32.15 -21.30 11.05
CA ALA A 326 32.38 -19.91 11.44
C ALA A 326 32.76 -19.78 12.94
N GLY A 327 33.15 -18.57 13.31
CA GLY A 327 33.52 -18.20 14.66
C GLY A 327 32.35 -18.05 15.64
N LYS A 328 32.51 -17.18 16.64
CA LYS A 328 31.50 -16.87 17.65
C LYS A 328 30.44 -15.90 17.09
N ASN A 329 29.23 -16.01 17.66
CA ASN A 329 28.15 -15.07 17.48
C ASN A 329 27.75 -14.86 15.99
N PHE A 330 27.67 -15.96 15.25
CA PHE A 330 27.27 -15.98 13.85
C PHE A 330 25.78 -15.58 13.71
N GLY A 331 25.47 -14.69 12.77
CA GLY A 331 24.10 -14.21 12.55
C GLY A 331 23.62 -13.23 13.61
N SER A 332 24.55 -12.51 14.28
CA SER A 332 24.19 -11.44 15.22
C SER A 332 23.45 -10.28 14.52
N GLY A 333 22.81 -9.41 15.30
CA GLY A 333 22.14 -8.22 14.78
C GLY A 333 20.64 -8.39 14.52
N SER A 334 20.12 -7.70 13.49
CA SER A 334 18.70 -7.62 13.21
C SER A 334 18.07 -8.96 12.80
N SER A 335 16.80 -9.16 13.17
CA SER A 335 16.05 -10.33 12.72
C SER A 335 15.81 -10.28 11.22
N ARG A 336 16.47 -11.17 10.47
CA ARG A 336 16.34 -11.29 9.02
C ARG A 336 16.22 -12.75 8.64
N GLN A 337 15.04 -13.17 8.22
CA GLN A 337 14.83 -14.52 7.70
C GLN A 337 15.69 -14.75 6.45
N GLN A 338 15.86 -13.72 5.62
CA GLN A 338 16.67 -13.77 4.40
C GLN A 338 18.14 -14.19 4.65
N ALA A 339 18.67 -13.90 5.84
CA ALA A 339 20.03 -14.34 6.20
C ALA A 339 20.15 -15.87 6.39
N VAL A 340 19.03 -16.57 6.56
CA VAL A 340 18.95 -18.03 6.54
C VAL A 340 18.59 -18.50 5.13
N ASP A 341 17.59 -17.87 4.53
CA ASP A 341 17.00 -18.28 3.26
C ASP A 341 18.00 -18.20 2.09
N CYS A 342 18.97 -17.28 2.15
CA CYS A 342 20.03 -17.21 1.13
C CYS A 342 20.91 -18.46 1.11
N PHE A 343 21.20 -19.07 2.26
CA PHE A 343 21.94 -20.33 2.32
C PHE A 343 21.07 -21.51 1.91
N VAL A 344 19.80 -21.53 2.29
CA VAL A 344 18.84 -22.52 1.81
C VAL A 344 18.76 -22.50 0.28
N SER A 345 18.69 -21.31 -0.31
CA SER A 345 18.66 -21.08 -1.76
C SER A 345 19.90 -21.61 -2.48
N LEU A 346 21.08 -21.47 -1.88
CA LEU A 346 22.33 -22.01 -2.41
C LEU A 346 22.49 -23.52 -2.20
N GLY A 347 21.62 -24.14 -1.41
CA GLY A 347 21.73 -25.56 -1.05
C GLY A 347 22.83 -25.86 -0.04
N ILE A 348 23.25 -24.88 0.77
CA ILE A 348 24.18 -25.09 1.89
C ILE A 348 23.51 -26.06 2.87
N GLN A 349 24.23 -27.10 3.28
CA GLN A 349 23.68 -28.16 4.13
C GLN A 349 23.60 -27.79 5.60
N ALA A 350 24.58 -27.06 6.10
CA ALA A 350 24.65 -26.67 7.50
C ALA A 350 25.56 -25.47 7.72
N VAL A 351 25.31 -24.76 8.80
CA VAL A 351 26.27 -23.82 9.39
C VAL A 351 26.70 -24.34 10.75
N ILE A 352 28.01 -24.46 10.95
CA ILE A 352 28.62 -24.86 12.18
C ILE A 352 29.38 -23.67 12.75
N ALA A 353 29.08 -23.21 13.95
CA ALA A 353 29.72 -22.04 14.55
C ALA A 353 30.05 -22.27 16.03
N LYS A 354 30.99 -21.50 16.58
CA LYS A 354 31.25 -21.53 18.03
C LYS A 354 30.04 -21.08 18.85
N SER A 355 29.27 -20.15 18.33
CA SER A 355 27.97 -19.74 18.86
C SER A 355 27.19 -18.97 17.81
N PHE A 356 25.87 -18.86 17.98
CA PHE A 356 24.98 -18.15 17.11
C PHE A 356 24.33 -16.95 17.83
N GLY A 357 23.93 -15.93 17.07
CA GLY A 357 22.98 -14.95 17.53
C GLY A 357 21.61 -15.63 17.76
N ALA A 358 20.99 -15.43 18.91
CA ALA A 358 19.77 -16.15 19.32
C ALA A 358 18.62 -16.04 18.32
N ILE A 359 18.49 -14.87 17.65
CA ILE A 359 17.45 -14.63 16.64
C ILE A 359 17.73 -15.44 15.36
N TYR A 360 18.99 -15.47 14.91
CA TYR A 360 19.40 -16.22 13.73
C TYR A 360 19.19 -17.72 13.94
N GLU A 361 19.63 -18.25 15.10
CA GLU A 361 19.45 -19.66 15.46
C GLU A 361 17.98 -20.05 15.43
N ARG A 362 17.10 -19.26 16.05
CA ARG A 362 15.66 -19.49 16.01
C ARG A 362 15.10 -19.46 14.59
N ASN A 363 15.53 -18.51 13.76
CA ASN A 363 15.10 -18.42 12.37
C ASN A 363 15.55 -19.62 11.54
N ALA A 364 16.78 -20.11 11.77
CA ALA A 364 17.32 -21.29 11.12
C ALA A 364 16.55 -22.56 11.52
N ILE A 365 16.26 -22.74 12.81
CA ILE A 365 15.44 -23.86 13.32
C ILE A 365 14.04 -23.84 12.70
N ASN A 366 13.41 -22.67 12.63
CA ASN A 366 12.08 -22.50 12.03
C ASN A 366 12.07 -22.82 10.53
N ALA A 367 13.19 -22.57 9.84
CA ALA A 367 13.38 -22.92 8.42
C ALA A 367 13.81 -24.39 8.21
N ALA A 368 13.91 -25.19 9.27
CA ALA A 368 14.50 -26.51 9.26
C ALA A 368 15.93 -26.55 8.65
N PHE A 369 16.66 -25.45 8.80
CA PHE A 369 18.04 -25.30 8.33
C PHE A 369 19.01 -25.71 9.44
N PRO A 370 19.91 -26.68 9.21
CA PRO A 370 20.79 -27.20 10.24
C PRO A 370 21.82 -26.18 10.73
N VAL A 371 21.82 -25.90 12.02
CA VAL A 371 22.82 -25.10 12.73
C VAL A 371 23.35 -25.90 13.90
N LEU A 372 24.66 -25.96 14.01
CA LEU A 372 25.37 -26.79 15.02
C LEU A 372 26.44 -25.96 15.73
N THR A 373 26.55 -26.11 17.03
CA THR A 373 27.61 -25.48 17.80
C THR A 373 28.77 -26.47 18.03
N TYR A 374 29.98 -25.94 18.05
CA TYR A 374 31.16 -26.70 18.43
C TYR A 374 31.97 -25.96 19.49
N ASN A 375 32.62 -26.69 20.40
CA ASN A 375 33.42 -26.08 21.46
C ASN A 375 34.90 -26.02 21.11
N THR A 376 35.42 -27.00 20.37
CA THR A 376 36.79 -27.08 19.85
C THR A 376 36.81 -27.94 18.61
N PHE A 377 37.61 -27.57 17.59
CA PHE A 377 38.10 -28.54 16.62
C PHE A 377 39.38 -29.11 17.22
N GLU A 378 39.37 -30.34 17.63
CA GLU A 378 40.56 -31.15 17.74
C GLU A 378 40.83 -31.86 16.41
#